data_40443bebde4d66b3a6a61f8b4578e111
#
_entry.id   40443bebde4d66b3a6a61f8b4578e111
#
_cell.length_a   1.000
_cell.length_b   1.000
_cell.length_c   1.000
_cell.angle_alpha   90.00
_cell.angle_beta   90.00
_cell.angle_gamma   90.00
#
_symmetry.space_group_name_H-M   'P 1'
#
loop_
_entity.id
_entity.type
_entity.pdbx_description
1 polymer ?
#
loop_
_entity_poly.entity_id
_entity_poly.type
_entity_poly.pdbx_seq_one_letter_code
_entity_poly.pdbx_strand_id
1 'polypeptide(L)'
;MAQAFASTLNIAMRLEREQHLGAAEHERSTGRTGYANGFTPKTLDTPAGRVTVEVPKTRAIPGRSDAFEPFFPQALARGSRACRAVNATLAQMYVQGVSTRDLKAVMAELGLEGVTSAQVSRATAELDEELRAWRERPLGAVERLILDARYEKVREGGVVRDVAVLCAVGILPDGSRSVLGVSVALSEAEAHWRDFLDSLVARGMRGVELVTGDHHAGLQTARKAVLPAVPWQRCQFHLANNAIHHAPTQPVRAVIGKQLSQVWNAPDRVEADRRLAELIAEHEPKSPRLAAWLGENVPEGLTVFAFPAAQRKKLRTSNGIERPIQQELKRRTRKIRVFPNAESLLRLCSALLVEIDDDWQASTRRYLPANKEVAR
;
A
#
# COMPACT_ATOMS: atom_id res chain seq x y z
N MET A 1 -19.96 22.05 23.06
CA MET A 1 -18.85 21.24 22.55
C MET A 1 -17.66 22.09 22.09
N ALA A 2 -17.84 23.07 21.21
CA ALA A 2 -16.75 23.91 20.71
C ALA A 2 -15.90 24.60 21.80
N GLN A 3 -16.56 25.15 22.82
CA GLN A 3 -15.88 25.82 23.94
C GLN A 3 -15.10 24.83 24.84
N ALA A 4 -15.62 23.63 25.07
CA ALA A 4 -14.90 22.59 25.78
C ALA A 4 -13.66 22.13 25.00
N PHE A 5 -13.78 22.00 23.68
CA PHE A 5 -12.65 21.69 22.82
C PHE A 5 -11.57 22.78 22.86
N ALA A 6 -11.97 24.05 22.76
CA ALA A 6 -11.04 25.18 22.90
C ALA A 6 -10.32 25.18 24.25
N SER A 7 -11.03 24.92 25.33
CA SER A 7 -10.44 24.83 26.68
C SER A 7 -9.44 23.70 26.80
N THR A 8 -9.77 22.50 26.29
CA THR A 8 -8.87 21.34 26.26
C THR A 8 -7.61 21.63 25.46
N LEU A 9 -7.77 22.24 24.27
CA LEU A 9 -6.64 22.60 23.41
C LEU A 9 -5.74 23.65 24.06
N ASN A 10 -6.31 24.64 24.74
CA ASN A 10 -5.56 25.65 25.49
C ASN A 10 -4.75 25.01 26.62
N ILE A 11 -5.33 24.05 27.36
CA ILE A 11 -4.62 23.31 28.41
C ILE A 11 -3.47 22.50 27.81
N ALA A 12 -3.72 21.74 26.75
CA ALA A 12 -2.69 20.94 26.07
C ALA A 12 -1.52 21.82 25.60
N MET A 13 -1.79 22.92 24.94
CA MET A 13 -0.74 23.85 24.47
C MET A 13 0.05 24.49 25.61
N ARG A 14 -0.56 24.73 26.77
CA ARG A 14 0.16 25.20 27.96
C ARG A 14 1.10 24.14 28.52
N LEU A 15 0.65 22.89 28.62
CA LEU A 15 1.48 21.77 29.05
C LEU A 15 2.65 21.53 28.10
N GLU A 16 2.43 21.56 26.78
CA GLU A 16 3.50 21.48 25.78
C GLU A 16 4.52 22.60 25.95
N ARG A 17 4.09 23.85 26.23
CA ARG A 17 4.98 24.98 26.49
C ARG A 17 5.80 24.76 27.76
N GLU A 18 5.20 24.26 28.83
CA GLU A 18 5.90 23.98 30.10
C GLU A 18 6.97 22.90 29.90
N GLN A 19 6.65 21.84 29.17
CA GLN A 19 7.62 20.81 28.78
C GLN A 19 8.77 21.38 27.94
N HIS A 20 8.47 22.24 26.96
CA HIS A 20 9.47 22.90 26.12
C HIS A 20 10.38 23.83 26.92
N LEU A 21 9.85 24.56 27.89
CA LEU A 21 10.58 25.46 28.75
C LEU A 21 11.34 24.77 29.90
N GLY A 22 11.05 23.49 30.17
CA GLY A 22 11.62 22.75 31.29
C GLY A 22 11.21 23.29 32.67
N ALA A 23 10.10 24.05 32.75
CA ALA A 23 9.58 24.62 33.98
C ALA A 23 8.10 25.00 33.85
N ALA A 24 7.33 24.80 34.91
CA ALA A 24 5.94 25.24 35.01
C ALA A 24 5.83 26.77 35.12
N GLU A 25 4.60 27.28 35.02
CA GLU A 25 4.33 28.70 35.16
C GLU A 25 4.70 29.17 36.58
N HIS A 26 5.49 30.26 36.68
CA HIS A 26 6.05 30.80 37.94
C HIS A 26 7.05 29.92 38.71
N GLU A 27 7.41 28.74 38.18
CA GLU A 27 8.44 27.89 38.79
C GLU A 27 9.84 28.47 38.55
N ARG A 28 10.69 28.46 39.60
CA ARG A 28 12.12 28.76 39.50
C ARG A 28 12.92 27.47 39.30
N SER A 29 13.37 27.23 38.08
CA SER A 29 14.14 26.03 37.72
C SER A 29 15.45 26.41 37.05
N THR A 30 16.53 25.74 37.44
CA THR A 30 17.87 25.91 36.83
C THR A 30 17.94 25.31 35.42
N GLY A 31 17.05 24.38 35.09
CA GLY A 31 16.93 23.75 33.77
C GLY A 31 16.06 24.52 32.78
N ARG A 32 15.56 25.67 33.14
CA ARG A 32 14.68 26.45 32.28
C ARG A 32 15.39 26.96 31.03
N THR A 33 14.79 26.70 29.86
CA THR A 33 15.33 27.07 28.53
C THR A 33 14.87 28.44 28.04
N GLY A 34 13.78 29.00 28.61
CA GLY A 34 13.17 30.27 28.22
C GLY A 34 12.07 30.72 29.18
N TYR A 35 11.41 31.79 28.85
CA TYR A 35 10.29 32.35 29.64
C TYR A 35 8.99 32.32 28.86
N ALA A 36 7.88 32.13 29.55
CA ALA A 36 6.56 32.38 29.01
C ALA A 36 6.40 33.83 28.63
N ASN A 37 5.78 34.12 27.48
CA ASN A 37 5.63 35.48 26.94
C ASN A 37 4.19 35.76 26.49
N GLY A 38 3.23 35.45 27.37
CA GLY A 38 1.80 35.64 27.11
C GLY A 38 1.24 34.71 26.06
N PHE A 39 0.14 35.13 25.44
CA PHE A 39 -0.63 34.38 24.47
C PHE A 39 -0.97 35.24 23.26
N THR A 40 -1.31 34.61 22.16
CA THR A 40 -1.87 35.24 20.96
C THR A 40 -3.17 34.56 20.62
N PRO A 41 -4.32 35.25 20.50
CA PRO A 41 -5.55 34.63 20.04
C PRO A 41 -5.40 34.19 18.60
N LYS A 42 -5.87 32.95 18.32
CA LYS A 42 -5.90 32.35 16.99
C LYS A 42 -7.23 31.68 16.79
N THR A 43 -7.94 32.06 15.71
CA THR A 43 -9.17 31.36 15.33
C THR A 43 -8.81 30.11 14.53
N LEU A 44 -9.36 28.96 14.96
CA LEU A 44 -9.13 27.65 14.35
C LEU A 44 -10.44 27.03 13.91
N ASP A 45 -10.37 26.32 12.80
CA ASP A 45 -11.39 25.38 12.36
C ASP A 45 -11.07 24.02 13.00
N THR A 46 -12.00 23.50 13.81
CA THR A 46 -11.86 22.24 14.56
C THR A 46 -13.01 21.30 14.27
N PRO A 47 -12.90 19.98 14.59
CA PRO A 47 -14.02 19.04 14.46
C PRO A 47 -15.28 19.43 15.25
N ALA A 48 -15.14 20.29 16.25
CA ALA A 48 -16.24 20.79 17.07
C ALA A 48 -16.79 22.17 16.59
N GLY A 49 -16.34 22.66 15.42
CA GLY A 49 -16.66 23.97 14.88
C GLY A 49 -15.53 24.99 14.99
N ARG A 50 -15.79 26.23 14.60
CA ARG A 50 -14.82 27.33 14.67
C ARG A 50 -14.66 27.81 16.11
N VAL A 51 -13.40 27.84 16.60
CA VAL A 51 -13.07 28.25 17.96
C VAL A 51 -11.90 29.22 17.97
N THR A 52 -11.85 30.09 18.97
CA THR A 52 -10.67 30.94 19.26
C THR A 52 -9.89 30.31 20.41
N VAL A 53 -8.61 30.08 20.19
CA VAL A 53 -7.68 29.53 21.18
C VAL A 53 -6.57 30.53 21.50
N GLU A 54 -6.01 30.41 22.67
CA GLU A 54 -4.91 31.26 23.16
C GLU A 54 -3.58 30.54 22.94
N VAL A 55 -2.89 30.85 21.85
CA VAL A 55 -1.60 30.22 21.50
C VAL A 55 -0.50 30.77 22.39
N PRO A 56 0.14 29.93 23.24
CA PRO A 56 1.17 30.40 24.14
C PRO A 56 2.45 30.77 23.39
N LYS A 57 3.08 31.86 23.84
CA LYS A 57 4.37 32.37 23.34
C LYS A 57 5.47 32.13 24.35
N THR A 58 6.69 32.05 23.84
CA THR A 58 7.92 32.00 24.63
C THR A 58 8.89 33.09 24.23
N ARG A 59 9.83 33.38 25.11
CA ARG A 59 10.96 34.29 24.85
C ARG A 59 12.26 33.75 25.42
N ALA A 60 13.36 34.09 24.82
CA ALA A 60 14.68 33.72 25.31
C ALA A 60 14.98 34.28 26.72
N ILE A 61 15.85 33.64 27.45
CA ILE A 61 16.47 34.18 28.66
C ILE A 61 17.46 35.27 28.22
N PRO A 62 17.42 36.49 28.82
CA PRO A 62 18.38 37.52 28.51
C PRO A 62 19.82 37.01 28.65
N GLY A 63 20.65 37.20 27.61
CA GLY A 63 22.03 36.70 27.54
C GLY A 63 22.21 35.25 27.12
N ARG A 64 21.12 34.53 26.74
CA ARG A 64 21.14 33.15 26.20
C ARG A 64 20.28 33.00 24.93
N SER A 65 20.32 34.01 24.06
CA SER A 65 19.46 34.01 22.86
C SER A 65 19.87 33.02 21.79
N ASP A 66 21.15 32.66 21.70
CA ASP A 66 21.70 31.88 20.56
C ASP A 66 21.31 30.40 20.56
N ALA A 67 20.83 29.86 21.68
CA ALA A 67 20.38 28.50 21.82
C ALA A 67 18.84 28.35 22.02
N PHE A 68 18.10 29.47 21.91
CA PHE A 68 16.68 29.46 22.19
C PHE A 68 15.83 29.15 20.95
N GLU A 69 15.09 28.07 20.99
CA GLU A 69 14.09 27.74 19.97
C GLU A 69 12.71 28.28 20.39
N PRO A 70 12.07 29.12 19.54
CA PRO A 70 10.71 29.58 19.80
C PRO A 70 9.73 28.40 19.84
N PHE A 71 8.92 28.34 20.88
CA PHE A 71 7.87 27.34 21.02
C PHE A 71 6.78 27.51 19.97
N PHE A 72 6.36 26.39 19.40
CA PHE A 72 5.16 26.32 18.58
C PHE A 72 4.41 25.03 18.92
N PRO A 73 3.08 25.10 19.30
CA PRO A 73 2.32 23.94 19.70
C PRO A 73 2.23 22.88 18.61
N GLN A 74 2.45 21.60 18.97
CA GLN A 74 2.34 20.47 18.06
C GLN A 74 0.90 20.23 17.57
N ALA A 75 -0.09 20.61 18.37
CA ALA A 75 -1.51 20.52 18.02
C ALA A 75 -1.90 21.46 16.87
N LEU A 76 -1.05 22.44 16.53
CA LEU A 76 -1.32 23.44 15.49
C LEU A 76 -0.45 23.21 14.26
N ALA A 77 -1.01 23.46 13.06
CA ALA A 77 -0.24 23.54 11.83
C ALA A 77 0.22 24.99 11.60
N ARG A 78 1.52 25.18 11.27
CA ARG A 78 2.05 26.51 10.93
C ARG A 78 1.37 27.04 9.67
N GLY A 79 0.95 28.30 9.69
CA GLY A 79 0.29 28.96 8.55
C GLY A 79 -1.13 28.45 8.22
N SER A 80 -1.69 27.54 9.01
CA SER A 80 -3.04 26.99 8.82
C SER A 80 -4.03 27.53 9.86
N ARG A 81 -5.30 27.69 9.45
CA ARG A 81 -6.43 27.92 10.35
C ARG A 81 -7.07 26.62 10.83
N ALA A 82 -6.86 25.51 10.12
CA ALA A 82 -7.32 24.20 10.54
C ALA A 82 -6.35 23.60 11.57
N CYS A 83 -6.88 22.94 12.58
CA CYS A 83 -6.05 22.13 13.49
C CYS A 83 -5.61 20.83 12.80
N ARG A 84 -4.57 20.19 13.33
CA ARG A 84 -4.04 18.93 12.80
C ARG A 84 -5.11 17.85 12.64
N ALA A 85 -6.04 17.76 13.58
CA ALA A 85 -7.14 16.79 13.53
C ALA A 85 -8.07 17.04 12.32
N VAL A 86 -8.33 18.30 11.95
CA VAL A 86 -9.13 18.62 10.75
C VAL A 86 -8.37 18.24 9.49
N ASN A 87 -7.07 18.54 9.41
CA ASN A 87 -6.25 18.16 8.26
C ASN A 87 -6.20 16.63 8.09
N ALA A 88 -6.00 15.89 9.18
CA ALA A 88 -6.02 14.44 9.17
C ALA A 88 -7.38 13.88 8.72
N THR A 89 -8.49 14.46 9.21
CA THR A 89 -9.84 14.07 8.79
C THR A 89 -10.07 14.35 7.30
N LEU A 90 -9.63 15.51 6.80
CA LEU A 90 -9.71 15.86 5.39
C LEU A 90 -8.91 14.89 4.52
N ALA A 91 -7.69 14.57 4.92
CA ALA A 91 -6.83 13.61 4.24
C ALA A 91 -7.47 12.23 4.22
N GLN A 92 -7.98 11.75 5.36
CA GLN A 92 -8.63 10.44 5.48
C GLN A 92 -9.90 10.35 4.64
N MET A 93 -10.76 11.36 4.66
CA MET A 93 -11.96 11.39 3.82
C MET A 93 -11.62 11.41 2.34
N TYR A 94 -10.58 12.14 1.96
CA TYR A 94 -10.08 12.16 0.58
C TYR A 94 -9.59 10.78 0.12
N VAL A 95 -8.80 10.11 0.95
CA VAL A 95 -8.33 8.72 0.72
C VAL A 95 -9.52 7.76 0.59
N GLN A 96 -10.57 7.96 1.37
CA GLN A 96 -11.79 7.16 1.29
C GLN A 96 -12.63 7.44 0.03
N GLY A 97 -12.18 8.33 -0.86
CA GLY A 97 -12.82 8.63 -2.14
C GLY A 97 -14.01 9.59 -2.01
N VAL A 98 -14.06 10.38 -0.94
CA VAL A 98 -15.02 11.48 -0.82
C VAL A 98 -14.57 12.60 -1.76
N SER A 99 -15.46 13.05 -2.66
CA SER A 99 -15.11 14.13 -3.58
C SER A 99 -14.83 15.43 -2.81
N THR A 100 -14.03 16.33 -3.37
CA THR A 100 -13.76 17.64 -2.76
C THR A 100 -15.03 18.47 -2.56
N ARG A 101 -16.08 18.24 -3.35
CA ARG A 101 -17.40 18.87 -3.19
C ARG A 101 -18.12 18.29 -1.97
N ASP A 102 -18.20 16.97 -1.87
CA ASP A 102 -18.87 16.28 -0.76
C ASP A 102 -18.12 16.52 0.55
N LEU A 103 -16.78 16.62 0.48
CA LEU A 103 -15.90 16.94 1.59
C LEU A 103 -16.22 18.33 2.17
N LYS A 104 -16.47 19.33 1.31
CA LYS A 104 -16.92 20.66 1.75
C LYS A 104 -18.31 20.61 2.38
N ALA A 105 -19.22 19.81 1.84
CA ALA A 105 -20.57 19.65 2.38
C ALA A 105 -20.52 19.03 3.80
N VAL A 106 -19.80 17.94 3.96
CA VAL A 106 -19.63 17.29 5.28
C VAL A 106 -18.95 18.22 6.29
N MET A 107 -17.95 18.98 5.86
CA MET A 107 -17.29 19.98 6.75
C MET A 107 -18.23 21.11 7.15
N ALA A 108 -19.10 21.58 6.24
CA ALA A 108 -20.12 22.58 6.56
C ALA A 108 -21.13 22.05 7.60
N GLU A 109 -21.57 20.80 7.49
CA GLU A 109 -22.43 20.15 8.49
C GLU A 109 -21.76 20.02 9.87
N LEU A 110 -20.42 19.89 9.89
CA LEU A 110 -19.62 19.93 11.12
C LEU A 110 -19.34 21.35 11.65
N GLY A 111 -19.99 22.39 11.07
CA GLY A 111 -19.80 23.78 11.46
C GLY A 111 -18.47 24.41 10.96
N LEU A 112 -17.84 23.80 9.98
CA LEU A 112 -16.57 24.24 9.37
C LEU A 112 -16.84 24.87 7.99
N GLU A 113 -17.67 25.90 7.94
CA GLU A 113 -18.11 26.58 6.71
C GLU A 113 -16.98 27.26 5.90
N GLY A 114 -15.76 27.22 6.37
CA GLY A 114 -14.62 27.93 5.77
C GLY A 114 -13.53 27.03 5.17
N VAL A 115 -13.75 25.71 5.02
CA VAL A 115 -12.76 24.83 4.41
C VAL A 115 -12.56 25.18 2.94
N THR A 116 -11.40 25.75 2.64
CA THR A 116 -11.05 26.19 1.28
C THR A 116 -10.39 25.06 0.49
N SER A 117 -10.44 25.17 -0.85
CA SER A 117 -9.70 24.24 -1.72
C SER A 117 -8.20 24.23 -1.41
N ALA A 118 -7.64 25.38 -0.99
CA ALA A 118 -6.25 25.50 -0.58
C ALA A 118 -5.92 24.73 0.71
N GLN A 119 -6.86 24.62 1.66
CA GLN A 119 -6.69 23.79 2.86
C GLN A 119 -6.72 22.30 2.52
N VAL A 120 -7.65 21.89 1.67
CA VAL A 120 -7.69 20.49 1.17
C VAL A 120 -6.39 20.16 0.45
N SER A 121 -5.90 21.04 -0.43
CA SER A 121 -4.63 20.84 -1.15
C SER A 121 -3.44 20.71 -0.22
N ARG A 122 -3.36 21.52 0.86
CA ARG A 122 -2.27 21.41 1.84
C ARG A 122 -2.33 20.10 2.63
N ALA A 123 -3.50 19.72 3.14
CA ALA A 123 -3.67 18.45 3.84
C ALA A 123 -3.31 17.26 2.93
N THR A 124 -3.63 17.37 1.64
CA THR A 124 -3.26 16.36 0.64
C THR A 124 -1.75 16.33 0.39
N ALA A 125 -1.09 17.49 0.36
CA ALA A 125 0.36 17.55 0.15
C ALA A 125 1.15 16.98 1.35
N GLU A 126 0.69 17.24 2.58
CA GLU A 126 1.26 16.61 3.79
C GLU A 126 1.13 15.08 3.72
N LEU A 127 -0.05 14.57 3.34
CA LEU A 127 -0.27 13.14 3.12
C LEU A 127 0.63 12.58 2.00
N ASP A 128 0.83 13.32 0.90
CA ASP A 128 1.68 12.88 -0.20
C ASP A 128 3.14 12.67 0.25
N GLU A 129 3.64 13.52 1.13
CA GLU A 129 4.98 13.38 1.69
C GLU A 129 5.12 12.13 2.57
N GLU A 130 4.15 11.90 3.45
CA GLU A 130 4.11 10.69 4.30
C GLU A 130 4.02 9.41 3.45
N LEU A 131 3.15 9.41 2.44
CA LEU A 131 3.00 8.29 1.52
C LEU A 131 4.24 8.07 0.65
N ARG A 132 4.93 9.15 0.25
CA ARG A 132 6.19 9.06 -0.46
C ARG A 132 7.27 8.43 0.42
N ALA A 133 7.43 8.90 1.65
CA ALA A 133 8.37 8.33 2.62
C ALA A 133 8.12 6.83 2.83
N TRP A 134 6.85 6.41 2.92
CA TRP A 134 6.49 5.00 3.02
C TRP A 134 6.86 4.22 1.74
N ARG A 135 6.59 4.74 0.54
CA ARG A 135 6.97 4.08 -0.71
C ARG A 135 8.49 3.94 -0.87
N GLU A 136 9.25 4.91 -0.40
CA GLU A 136 10.70 4.98 -0.51
C GLU A 136 11.45 4.35 0.68
N ARG A 137 10.72 3.85 1.69
CA ARG A 137 11.33 3.28 2.88
C ARG A 137 12.30 2.13 2.56
N PRO A 138 13.40 1.97 3.34
CA PRO A 138 14.30 0.84 3.20
C PRO A 138 13.58 -0.49 3.33
N LEU A 139 13.97 -1.45 2.51
CA LEU A 139 13.51 -2.83 2.56
C LEU A 139 14.60 -3.71 3.17
N GLY A 140 14.26 -4.94 3.52
CA GLY A 140 15.17 -5.91 4.10
C GLY A 140 15.17 -7.24 3.37
N ALA A 141 15.38 -8.31 4.11
CA ALA A 141 15.27 -9.66 3.59
C ALA A 141 13.82 -9.99 3.23
N VAL A 142 13.64 -10.53 2.04
CA VAL A 142 12.35 -10.98 1.48
C VAL A 142 12.57 -12.36 0.88
N GLU A 143 11.92 -13.40 1.41
CA GLU A 143 12.12 -14.76 0.88
C GLU A 143 11.24 -15.05 -0.34
N ARG A 144 10.03 -14.52 -0.37
CA ARG A 144 9.09 -14.74 -1.48
C ARG A 144 8.53 -13.40 -1.94
N LEU A 145 8.58 -13.17 -3.23
CA LEU A 145 8.08 -11.97 -3.88
C LEU A 145 6.83 -12.33 -4.69
N ILE A 146 5.74 -11.66 -4.42
CA ILE A 146 4.49 -11.79 -5.18
C ILE A 146 4.26 -10.48 -5.93
N LEU A 147 4.09 -10.57 -7.24
CA LEU A 147 3.88 -9.43 -8.14
C LEU A 147 2.51 -9.55 -8.80
N ASP A 148 1.82 -8.44 -8.87
CA ASP A 148 0.53 -8.34 -9.52
C ASP A 148 0.29 -6.94 -10.06
N ALA A 149 -0.58 -6.81 -11.06
CA ALA A 149 -0.97 -5.55 -11.64
C ALA A 149 -2.48 -5.49 -11.90
N ARG A 150 -2.99 -4.27 -11.96
CA ARG A 150 -4.36 -4.01 -12.38
C ARG A 150 -4.45 -2.72 -13.16
N TYR A 151 -5.44 -2.60 -14.02
CA TYR A 151 -5.70 -1.39 -14.78
C TYR A 151 -6.76 -0.52 -14.12
N GLU A 152 -6.50 0.78 -14.11
CA GLU A 152 -7.41 1.84 -13.66
C GLU A 152 -7.45 2.97 -14.69
N LYS A 153 -8.52 3.74 -14.66
CA LYS A 153 -8.72 4.85 -15.60
C LYS A 153 -8.26 6.17 -15.01
N VAL A 154 -7.38 6.86 -15.73
CA VAL A 154 -6.95 8.22 -15.39
C VAL A 154 -7.23 9.18 -16.54
N ARG A 155 -7.37 10.47 -16.22
CA ARG A 155 -7.46 11.54 -17.21
C ARG A 155 -6.08 12.19 -17.34
N GLU A 156 -5.52 12.14 -18.52
CA GLU A 156 -4.24 12.75 -18.84
C GLU A 156 -4.37 13.56 -20.15
N GLY A 157 -3.99 14.84 -20.10
CA GLY A 157 -4.12 15.73 -21.27
C GLY A 157 -5.56 15.83 -21.82
N GLY A 158 -6.59 15.70 -20.96
CA GLY A 158 -8.00 15.70 -21.38
C GLY A 158 -8.54 14.36 -21.87
N VAL A 159 -7.68 13.34 -22.07
CA VAL A 159 -8.07 12.00 -22.55
C VAL A 159 -8.11 11.02 -21.38
N VAL A 160 -9.08 10.12 -21.41
CA VAL A 160 -9.15 9.00 -20.43
C VAL A 160 -8.32 7.84 -20.97
N ARG A 161 -7.36 7.37 -20.18
CA ARG A 161 -6.47 6.25 -20.49
C ARG A 161 -6.51 5.20 -19.40
N ASP A 162 -6.31 3.95 -19.77
CA ASP A 162 -6.02 2.88 -18.81
C ASP A 162 -4.54 2.95 -18.41
N VAL A 163 -4.26 2.91 -17.12
CA VAL A 163 -2.90 2.86 -16.56
C VAL A 163 -2.76 1.66 -15.65
N ALA A 164 -1.58 1.07 -15.59
CA ALA A 164 -1.29 -0.06 -14.75
C ALA A 164 -0.89 0.38 -13.33
N VAL A 165 -1.50 -0.23 -12.32
CA VAL A 165 -1.09 -0.16 -10.92
C VAL A 165 -0.31 -1.42 -10.61
N LEU A 166 1.01 -1.30 -10.49
CA LEU A 166 1.93 -2.39 -10.19
C LEU A 166 2.07 -2.52 -8.68
N CYS A 167 1.91 -3.72 -8.14
CA CYS A 167 2.01 -4.00 -6.71
C CYS A 167 3.01 -5.12 -6.43
N ALA A 168 3.78 -4.97 -5.35
CA ALA A 168 4.70 -5.98 -4.85
C ALA A 168 4.43 -6.28 -3.37
N VAL A 169 4.28 -7.55 -3.05
CA VAL A 169 4.18 -8.06 -1.67
C VAL A 169 5.31 -9.02 -1.40
N GLY A 170 6.00 -8.84 -0.29
CA GLY A 170 7.02 -9.74 0.21
C GLY A 170 6.49 -10.64 1.33
N ILE A 171 7.00 -11.86 1.37
CA ILE A 171 6.94 -12.71 2.55
C ILE A 171 8.31 -12.68 3.18
N LEU A 172 8.36 -12.27 4.43
CA LEU A 172 9.59 -12.06 5.20
C LEU A 172 10.08 -13.37 5.82
N PRO A 173 11.34 -13.44 6.29
CA PRO A 173 11.91 -14.67 6.89
C PRO A 173 11.15 -15.20 8.11
N ASP A 174 10.41 -14.34 8.80
CA ASP A 174 9.56 -14.74 9.92
C ASP A 174 8.18 -15.27 9.49
N GLY A 175 7.93 -15.34 8.19
CA GLY A 175 6.66 -15.77 7.59
C GLY A 175 5.57 -14.69 7.56
N SER A 176 5.83 -13.48 8.01
CA SER A 176 4.92 -12.35 7.87
C SER A 176 4.85 -11.84 6.42
N ARG A 177 3.83 -11.04 6.12
CA ARG A 177 3.71 -10.34 4.84
C ARG A 177 4.00 -8.87 5.01
N SER A 178 4.57 -8.25 3.99
CA SER A 178 4.68 -6.80 3.89
C SER A 178 4.40 -6.34 2.46
N VAL A 179 3.74 -5.21 2.32
CA VAL A 179 3.61 -4.53 1.02
C VAL A 179 4.94 -3.83 0.75
N LEU A 180 5.68 -4.25 -0.27
CA LEU A 180 7.00 -3.71 -0.58
C LEU A 180 6.93 -2.41 -1.37
N GLY A 181 5.90 -2.26 -2.20
CA GLY A 181 5.74 -1.07 -3.01
C GLY A 181 4.53 -1.11 -3.92
N VAL A 182 4.24 0.07 -4.47
CA VAL A 182 3.23 0.32 -5.49
C VAL A 182 3.75 1.37 -6.47
N SER A 183 3.44 1.19 -7.75
CA SER A 183 3.73 2.16 -8.81
C SER A 183 2.54 2.29 -9.75
N VAL A 184 2.35 3.47 -10.32
CA VAL A 184 1.38 3.71 -11.39
C VAL A 184 2.17 4.00 -12.65
N ALA A 185 1.93 3.22 -13.69
CA ALA A 185 2.63 3.27 -14.96
C ALA A 185 1.66 3.28 -16.14
N LEU A 186 2.09 3.74 -17.30
CA LEU A 186 1.22 3.80 -18.48
C LEU A 186 0.73 2.43 -18.95
N SER A 187 1.50 1.38 -18.66
CA SER A 187 1.17 -0.01 -19.03
C SER A 187 2.04 -0.99 -18.25
N GLU A 188 1.81 -2.27 -18.44
CA GLU A 188 2.67 -3.36 -17.96
C GLU A 188 3.87 -3.63 -18.91
N ALA A 189 4.39 -2.61 -19.60
CA ALA A 189 5.58 -2.76 -20.42
C ALA A 189 6.81 -3.15 -19.59
N GLU A 190 7.78 -3.78 -20.24
CA GLU A 190 9.04 -4.20 -19.61
C GLU A 190 9.72 -3.05 -18.84
N ALA A 191 9.84 -1.86 -19.47
CA ALA A 191 10.48 -0.72 -18.85
C ALA A 191 9.88 -0.35 -17.49
N HIS A 192 8.55 -0.30 -17.42
CA HIS A 192 7.85 0.06 -16.18
C HIS A 192 8.01 -1.01 -15.08
N TRP A 193 7.94 -2.29 -15.43
CA TRP A 193 8.21 -3.38 -14.49
C TRP A 193 9.68 -3.39 -14.06
N ARG A 194 10.61 -3.09 -14.97
CA ARG A 194 12.03 -3.00 -14.65
C ARG A 194 12.30 -1.87 -13.66
N ASP A 195 11.84 -0.66 -13.95
CA ASP A 195 11.98 0.50 -13.06
C ASP A 195 11.39 0.20 -11.66
N PHE A 196 10.24 -0.47 -11.62
CA PHE A 196 9.61 -0.85 -10.37
C PHE A 196 10.44 -1.88 -9.58
N LEU A 197 10.92 -2.95 -10.22
CA LEU A 197 11.76 -3.97 -9.58
C LEU A 197 13.13 -3.41 -9.16
N ASP A 198 13.76 -2.59 -9.99
CA ASP A 198 15.02 -1.91 -9.68
C ASP A 198 14.86 -1.00 -8.45
N SER A 199 13.73 -0.31 -8.32
CA SER A 199 13.43 0.50 -7.14
C SER A 199 13.36 -0.35 -5.85
N LEU A 200 12.79 -1.56 -5.91
CA LEU A 200 12.74 -2.46 -4.76
C LEU A 200 14.15 -2.94 -4.37
N VAL A 201 14.98 -3.28 -5.35
CA VAL A 201 16.38 -3.69 -5.13
C VAL A 201 17.21 -2.53 -4.57
N ALA A 202 17.09 -1.33 -5.13
CA ALA A 202 17.79 -0.12 -4.67
C ALA A 202 17.43 0.23 -3.21
N ARG A 203 16.20 -0.07 -2.78
CA ARG A 203 15.74 0.10 -1.40
C ARG A 203 16.19 -1.03 -0.45
N GLY A 204 17.00 -1.96 -0.92
CA GLY A 204 17.63 -3.01 -0.11
C GLY A 204 16.88 -4.35 -0.05
N MET A 205 15.92 -4.60 -0.94
CA MET A 205 15.31 -5.92 -1.09
C MET A 205 16.39 -6.96 -1.45
N ARG A 206 16.46 -8.05 -0.69
CA ARG A 206 17.44 -9.12 -0.88
C ARG A 206 16.92 -10.48 -0.39
N GLY A 207 17.58 -11.56 -0.84
CA GLY A 207 17.29 -12.92 -0.37
C GLY A 207 16.04 -13.55 -0.99
N VAL A 208 15.56 -13.03 -2.14
CA VAL A 208 14.37 -13.57 -2.82
C VAL A 208 14.69 -14.95 -3.37
N GLU A 209 13.90 -15.96 -2.98
CA GLU A 209 14.02 -17.35 -3.39
C GLU A 209 12.94 -17.79 -4.38
N LEU A 210 11.86 -17.03 -4.52
CA LEU A 210 10.78 -17.31 -5.45
C LEU A 210 10.07 -16.01 -5.81
N VAL A 211 9.78 -15.83 -7.11
CA VAL A 211 8.86 -14.81 -7.61
C VAL A 211 7.60 -15.49 -8.11
N THR A 212 6.44 -15.05 -7.61
CA THR A 212 5.12 -15.52 -8.07
C THR A 212 4.35 -14.36 -8.72
N GLY A 213 3.77 -14.58 -9.89
CA GLY A 213 2.95 -13.57 -10.57
C GLY A 213 2.20 -14.12 -11.77
N ASP A 214 1.48 -13.24 -12.49
CA ASP A 214 0.83 -13.59 -13.74
C ASP A 214 1.83 -13.57 -14.90
N HIS A 215 1.47 -14.26 -15.98
CA HIS A 215 2.29 -14.32 -17.19
C HIS A 215 2.00 -13.10 -18.09
N HIS A 216 2.63 -11.97 -17.77
CA HIS A 216 2.69 -10.81 -18.64
C HIS A 216 4.09 -10.69 -19.25
N ALA A 217 4.20 -10.48 -20.56
CA ALA A 217 5.50 -10.46 -21.27
C ALA A 217 6.47 -9.43 -20.67
N GLY A 218 5.99 -8.21 -20.38
CA GLY A 218 6.80 -7.16 -19.77
C GLY A 218 7.33 -7.56 -18.40
N LEU A 219 6.49 -8.16 -17.54
CA LEU A 219 6.92 -8.66 -16.23
C LEU A 219 7.98 -9.76 -16.37
N GLN A 220 7.77 -10.71 -17.28
CA GLN A 220 8.71 -11.81 -17.49
C GLN A 220 10.11 -11.31 -17.93
N THR A 221 10.16 -10.37 -18.86
CA THR A 221 11.42 -9.80 -19.35
C THR A 221 12.11 -8.97 -18.24
N ALA A 222 11.37 -8.10 -17.57
CA ALA A 222 11.90 -7.30 -16.48
C ALA A 222 12.44 -8.16 -15.32
N ARG A 223 11.70 -9.19 -14.91
CA ARG A 223 12.14 -10.12 -13.86
C ARG A 223 13.42 -10.85 -14.26
N LYS A 224 13.52 -11.37 -15.48
CA LYS A 224 14.73 -12.03 -15.96
C LYS A 224 15.94 -11.11 -15.95
N ALA A 225 15.73 -9.82 -16.19
CA ALA A 225 16.81 -8.82 -16.18
C ALA A 225 17.26 -8.44 -14.77
N VAL A 226 16.31 -8.22 -13.85
CA VAL A 226 16.59 -7.70 -12.48
C VAL A 226 16.87 -8.84 -11.49
N LEU A 227 16.20 -9.98 -11.64
CA LEU A 227 16.28 -11.13 -10.73
C LEU A 227 16.54 -12.44 -11.51
N PRO A 228 17.63 -12.53 -12.30
CA PRO A 228 17.87 -13.63 -13.26
C PRO A 228 17.99 -15.00 -12.58
N ALA A 229 18.56 -15.07 -11.38
CA ALA A 229 18.77 -16.31 -10.65
C ALA A 229 17.56 -16.79 -9.83
N VAL A 230 16.52 -15.95 -9.72
CA VAL A 230 15.36 -16.27 -8.86
C VAL A 230 14.35 -17.11 -9.64
N PRO A 231 13.95 -18.29 -9.13
CA PRO A 231 12.92 -19.11 -9.73
C PRO A 231 11.59 -18.37 -9.93
N TRP A 232 10.90 -18.72 -11.00
CA TRP A 232 9.59 -18.19 -11.34
C TRP A 232 8.48 -19.19 -11.09
N GLN A 233 7.43 -18.77 -10.42
CA GLN A 233 6.17 -19.49 -10.27
C GLN A 233 5.07 -18.70 -10.99
N ARG A 234 4.57 -19.21 -12.08
CA ARG A 234 3.36 -18.65 -12.69
C ARG A 234 2.15 -18.92 -11.82
N CYS A 235 1.32 -17.91 -11.60
CA CYS A 235 0.12 -18.04 -10.79
C CYS A 235 -0.81 -19.11 -11.35
N GLN A 236 -1.05 -20.18 -10.60
CA GLN A 236 -1.89 -21.31 -11.03
C GLN A 236 -3.34 -20.91 -11.29
N PHE A 237 -3.85 -19.90 -10.60
CA PHE A 237 -5.20 -19.39 -10.84
C PHE A 237 -5.32 -18.76 -12.24
N HIS A 238 -4.40 -17.87 -12.60
CA HIS A 238 -4.36 -17.25 -13.92
C HIS A 238 -4.07 -18.28 -15.02
N LEU A 239 -3.19 -19.24 -14.73
CA LEU A 239 -2.89 -20.35 -15.63
C LEU A 239 -4.14 -21.19 -15.94
N ALA A 240 -4.92 -21.55 -14.91
CA ALA A 240 -6.16 -22.30 -15.10
C ALA A 240 -7.20 -21.49 -15.90
N ASN A 241 -7.34 -20.19 -15.63
CA ASN A 241 -8.21 -19.31 -16.41
C ASN A 241 -7.77 -19.22 -17.88
N ASN A 242 -6.46 -19.10 -18.13
CA ASN A 242 -5.94 -19.07 -19.49
C ASN A 242 -6.21 -20.40 -20.23
N ALA A 243 -6.04 -21.55 -19.55
CA ALA A 243 -6.40 -22.86 -20.12
C ALA A 243 -7.88 -22.95 -20.52
N ILE A 244 -8.78 -22.39 -19.71
CA ILE A 244 -10.22 -22.30 -20.03
C ILE A 244 -10.46 -21.51 -21.31
N HIS A 245 -9.72 -20.42 -21.54
CA HIS A 245 -9.83 -19.62 -22.77
C HIS A 245 -9.29 -20.37 -24.00
N HIS A 246 -8.29 -21.22 -23.84
CA HIS A 246 -7.75 -22.08 -24.91
C HIS A 246 -8.60 -23.34 -25.18
N ALA A 247 -9.52 -23.68 -24.29
CA ALA A 247 -10.40 -24.82 -24.47
C ALA A 247 -11.42 -24.58 -25.59
N PRO A 248 -11.53 -25.47 -26.59
CA PRO A 248 -12.29 -25.22 -27.82
C PRO A 248 -13.81 -25.28 -27.61
N THR A 249 -14.28 -26.07 -26.65
CA THR A 249 -15.72 -26.31 -26.44
C THR A 249 -16.13 -26.10 -24.97
N GLN A 250 -17.44 -25.83 -24.76
CA GLN A 250 -18.00 -25.65 -23.42
C GLN A 250 -17.79 -26.86 -22.48
N PRO A 251 -17.97 -28.12 -22.92
CA PRO A 251 -17.66 -29.28 -22.09
C PRO A 251 -16.19 -29.29 -21.61
N VAL A 252 -15.23 -28.99 -22.50
CA VAL A 252 -13.81 -28.95 -22.14
C VAL A 252 -13.54 -27.77 -21.16
N ARG A 253 -14.13 -26.59 -21.40
CA ARG A 253 -14.02 -25.46 -20.47
C ARG A 253 -14.51 -25.79 -19.07
N ALA A 254 -15.59 -26.57 -18.96
CA ALA A 254 -16.18 -26.93 -17.68
C ALA A 254 -15.29 -27.86 -16.83
N VAL A 255 -14.41 -28.64 -17.46
CA VAL A 255 -13.61 -29.67 -16.78
C VAL A 255 -12.13 -29.33 -16.64
N ILE A 256 -11.55 -28.58 -17.58
CA ILE A 256 -10.10 -28.33 -17.64
C ILE A 256 -9.55 -27.72 -16.34
N GLY A 257 -10.26 -26.79 -15.72
CA GLY A 257 -9.85 -26.20 -14.45
C GLY A 257 -9.79 -27.20 -13.31
N LYS A 258 -10.72 -28.18 -13.28
CA LYS A 258 -10.75 -29.26 -12.32
C LYS A 258 -9.63 -30.28 -12.57
N GLN A 259 -9.35 -30.60 -13.83
CA GLN A 259 -8.25 -31.48 -14.24
C GLN A 259 -6.89 -30.85 -13.85
N LEU A 260 -6.68 -29.56 -14.13
CA LEU A 260 -5.49 -28.83 -13.68
C LEU A 260 -5.38 -28.82 -12.15
N SER A 261 -6.48 -28.70 -11.43
CA SER A 261 -6.46 -28.78 -9.97
C SER A 261 -5.91 -30.11 -9.45
N GLN A 262 -6.07 -31.21 -10.18
CA GLN A 262 -5.48 -32.51 -9.82
C GLN A 262 -3.96 -32.48 -10.00
N VAL A 263 -3.45 -31.81 -11.03
CA VAL A 263 -2.01 -31.58 -11.23
C VAL A 263 -1.44 -30.74 -10.09
N TRP A 264 -2.10 -29.62 -9.76
CA TRP A 264 -1.66 -28.71 -8.69
C TRP A 264 -1.63 -29.34 -7.30
N ASN A 265 -2.48 -30.32 -7.04
CA ASN A 265 -2.62 -31.00 -5.75
C ASN A 265 -1.89 -32.35 -5.71
N ALA A 266 -0.97 -32.59 -6.63
CA ALA A 266 -0.09 -33.75 -6.56
C ALA A 266 0.78 -33.72 -5.29
N PRO A 267 1.16 -34.89 -4.74
CA PRO A 267 1.99 -34.96 -3.54
C PRO A 267 3.41 -34.41 -3.76
N ASP A 268 3.95 -34.62 -4.96
CA ASP A 268 5.29 -34.22 -5.36
C ASP A 268 5.37 -33.81 -6.83
N ARG A 269 6.55 -33.39 -7.27
CA ARG A 269 6.79 -32.94 -8.63
C ARG A 269 6.66 -34.06 -9.66
N VAL A 270 7.11 -35.26 -9.34
CA VAL A 270 7.07 -36.38 -10.25
C VAL A 270 5.63 -36.77 -10.58
N GLU A 271 4.79 -36.85 -9.57
CA GLU A 271 3.36 -37.14 -9.74
C GLU A 271 2.64 -35.95 -10.45
N ALA A 272 3.03 -34.70 -10.22
CA ALA A 272 2.49 -33.57 -10.95
C ALA A 272 2.81 -33.65 -12.45
N ASP A 273 4.06 -33.93 -12.79
CA ASP A 273 4.50 -34.10 -14.18
C ASP A 273 3.80 -35.30 -14.85
N ARG A 274 3.61 -36.45 -14.14
CA ARG A 274 2.87 -37.58 -14.63
C ARG A 274 1.41 -37.23 -14.96
N ARG A 275 0.71 -36.58 -14.03
CA ARG A 275 -0.68 -36.12 -14.24
C ARG A 275 -0.80 -35.11 -15.38
N LEU A 276 0.18 -34.23 -15.53
CA LEU A 276 0.22 -33.28 -16.65
C LEU A 276 0.37 -34.04 -17.98
N ALA A 277 1.25 -35.04 -18.06
CA ALA A 277 1.45 -35.82 -19.26
C ALA A 277 0.16 -36.57 -19.64
N GLU A 278 -0.54 -37.18 -18.66
CA GLU A 278 -1.83 -37.83 -18.89
C GLU A 278 -2.90 -36.86 -19.38
N LEU A 279 -2.96 -35.67 -18.80
CA LEU A 279 -3.88 -34.60 -19.21
C LEU A 279 -3.61 -34.14 -20.66
N ILE A 280 -2.35 -34.00 -21.04
CA ILE A 280 -1.95 -33.67 -22.42
C ILE A 280 -2.39 -34.78 -23.38
N ALA A 281 -2.08 -36.04 -23.07
CA ALA A 281 -2.44 -37.19 -23.88
C ALA A 281 -3.96 -37.36 -24.04
N GLU A 282 -4.75 -37.07 -23.01
CA GLU A 282 -6.22 -37.09 -23.05
C GLU A 282 -6.77 -36.07 -24.06
N HIS A 283 -6.17 -34.87 -24.10
CA HIS A 283 -6.66 -33.78 -24.95
C HIS A 283 -6.06 -33.76 -26.36
N GLU A 284 -4.91 -34.39 -26.59
CA GLU A 284 -4.20 -34.37 -27.89
C GLU A 284 -5.05 -34.82 -29.06
N PRO A 285 -5.83 -35.93 -29.01
CA PRO A 285 -6.61 -36.40 -30.15
C PRO A 285 -7.78 -35.47 -30.52
N LYS A 286 -8.36 -34.76 -29.53
CA LYS A 286 -9.57 -33.95 -29.72
C LYS A 286 -9.31 -32.45 -29.73
N SER A 287 -8.20 -32.03 -29.15
CA SER A 287 -7.87 -30.61 -28.91
C SER A 287 -6.36 -30.38 -28.93
N PRO A 288 -5.65 -30.66 -30.06
CA PRO A 288 -4.20 -30.66 -30.11
C PRO A 288 -3.59 -29.27 -29.77
N ARG A 289 -4.30 -28.18 -30.07
CA ARG A 289 -3.86 -26.82 -29.70
C ARG A 289 -3.89 -26.62 -28.18
N LEU A 290 -4.90 -27.14 -27.49
CA LEU A 290 -4.95 -27.09 -26.02
C LEU A 290 -3.85 -27.99 -25.43
N ALA A 291 -3.64 -29.18 -25.94
CA ALA A 291 -2.59 -30.09 -25.50
C ALA A 291 -1.20 -29.47 -25.62
N ALA A 292 -0.87 -28.88 -26.77
CA ALA A 292 0.37 -28.14 -26.97
C ALA A 292 0.51 -26.98 -25.97
N TRP A 293 -0.54 -26.16 -25.83
CA TRP A 293 -0.54 -25.04 -24.88
C TRP A 293 -0.31 -25.51 -23.42
N LEU A 294 -0.94 -26.62 -23.01
CA LEU A 294 -0.74 -27.19 -21.68
C LEU A 294 0.73 -27.61 -21.46
N GLY A 295 1.33 -28.27 -22.45
CA GLY A 295 2.73 -28.70 -22.39
C GLY A 295 3.72 -27.54 -22.29
N GLU A 296 3.46 -26.43 -22.98
CA GLU A 296 4.32 -25.27 -22.97
C GLU A 296 4.18 -24.42 -21.70
N ASN A 297 2.96 -24.29 -21.17
CA ASN A 297 2.65 -23.26 -20.18
C ASN A 297 2.53 -23.80 -18.73
N VAL A 298 1.98 -25.01 -18.56
CA VAL A 298 1.71 -25.57 -17.23
C VAL A 298 2.98 -25.82 -16.40
N PRO A 299 4.13 -26.24 -16.97
CA PRO A 299 5.38 -26.45 -16.22
C PRO A 299 5.83 -25.20 -15.41
N GLU A 300 5.57 -23.99 -15.89
CA GLU A 300 5.86 -22.74 -15.15
C GLU A 300 5.03 -22.61 -13.85
N GLY A 301 3.91 -23.30 -13.76
CA GLY A 301 3.06 -23.36 -12.56
C GLY A 301 3.49 -24.44 -11.56
N LEU A 302 4.53 -25.22 -11.84
CA LEU A 302 5.00 -26.34 -11.00
C LEU A 302 6.27 -26.03 -10.20
N THR A 303 6.84 -24.84 -10.33
CA THR A 303 8.06 -24.42 -9.60
C THR A 303 7.88 -24.53 -8.08
N VAL A 304 6.67 -24.30 -7.61
CA VAL A 304 6.30 -24.39 -6.19
C VAL A 304 6.57 -25.77 -5.56
N PHE A 305 6.69 -26.83 -6.36
CA PHE A 305 7.01 -28.18 -5.87
C PHE A 305 8.44 -28.30 -5.31
N ALA A 306 9.34 -27.36 -5.63
CA ALA A 306 10.66 -27.27 -5.01
C ALA A 306 10.61 -26.80 -3.53
N PHE A 307 9.44 -26.37 -3.05
CA PHE A 307 9.26 -25.85 -1.69
C PHE A 307 8.48 -26.83 -0.81
N PRO A 308 8.58 -26.70 0.54
CA PRO A 308 7.89 -27.56 1.49
C PRO A 308 6.38 -27.63 1.23
N ALA A 309 5.80 -28.83 1.33
CA ALA A 309 4.38 -29.09 1.02
C ALA A 309 3.43 -28.16 1.79
N ALA A 310 3.74 -27.82 3.06
CA ALA A 310 2.95 -26.93 3.89
C ALA A 310 2.87 -25.49 3.32
N GLN A 311 3.85 -25.07 2.54
CA GLN A 311 3.92 -23.72 1.96
C GLN A 311 3.31 -23.64 0.57
N ARG A 312 3.32 -24.75 -0.22
CA ARG A 312 2.97 -24.77 -1.65
C ARG A 312 1.64 -24.11 -1.97
N LYS A 313 0.59 -24.41 -1.17
CA LYS A 313 -0.75 -23.88 -1.39
C LYS A 313 -0.81 -22.34 -1.34
N LYS A 314 0.05 -21.70 -0.56
CA LYS A 314 0.11 -20.25 -0.42
C LYS A 314 1.06 -19.59 -1.40
N LEU A 315 2.04 -20.33 -1.92
CA LEU A 315 3.05 -19.83 -2.86
C LEU A 315 2.64 -19.95 -4.33
N ARG A 316 1.71 -20.86 -4.64
CA ARG A 316 1.35 -21.19 -6.02
C ARG A 316 0.45 -20.20 -6.74
N THR A 317 -0.04 -19.17 -6.05
CA THR A 317 -0.94 -18.15 -6.61
C THR A 317 -0.63 -16.77 -6.08
N SER A 318 -1.00 -15.73 -6.84
CA SER A 318 -1.01 -14.33 -6.41
C SER A 318 -2.18 -13.98 -5.47
N ASN A 319 -3.01 -14.94 -5.07
CA ASN A 319 -4.16 -14.73 -4.19
C ASN A 319 -3.80 -14.06 -2.85
N GLY A 320 -2.52 -14.11 -2.43
CA GLY A 320 -2.01 -13.37 -1.28
C GLY A 320 -2.12 -11.86 -1.45
N ILE A 321 -2.13 -11.37 -2.70
CA ILE A 321 -2.38 -9.98 -3.09
C ILE A 321 -3.84 -9.78 -3.48
N GLU A 322 -4.40 -10.66 -4.31
CA GLU A 322 -5.71 -10.43 -4.96
C GLU A 322 -6.83 -10.16 -3.96
N ARG A 323 -6.95 -10.96 -2.92
CA ARG A 323 -8.04 -10.79 -1.95
C ARG A 323 -7.88 -9.55 -1.08
N PRO A 324 -6.78 -9.36 -0.34
CA PRO A 324 -6.67 -8.22 0.56
C PRO A 324 -6.42 -6.89 -0.15
N ILE A 325 -5.71 -6.88 -1.27
CA ILE A 325 -5.30 -5.66 -1.96
C ILE A 325 -6.22 -5.36 -3.14
N GLN A 326 -6.30 -6.25 -4.13
CA GLN A 326 -7.02 -5.97 -5.37
C GLN A 326 -8.52 -5.79 -5.15
N GLN A 327 -9.14 -6.55 -4.23
CA GLN A 327 -10.56 -6.36 -3.91
C GLN A 327 -10.80 -5.01 -3.22
N GLU A 328 -9.92 -4.59 -2.30
CA GLU A 328 -10.07 -3.32 -1.61
C GLU A 328 -9.80 -2.14 -2.56
N LEU A 329 -8.74 -2.20 -3.37
CA LEU A 329 -8.51 -1.22 -4.43
C LEU A 329 -9.73 -1.11 -5.34
N LYS A 330 -10.25 -2.24 -5.85
CA LYS A 330 -11.45 -2.27 -6.70
C LYS A 330 -12.67 -1.66 -6.02
N ARG A 331 -12.86 -1.91 -4.73
CA ARG A 331 -13.97 -1.36 -3.95
C ARG A 331 -13.91 0.17 -3.89
N ARG A 332 -12.72 0.73 -3.74
CA ARG A 332 -12.49 2.18 -3.66
C ARG A 332 -12.49 2.85 -5.03
N THR A 333 -11.74 2.31 -5.99
CA THR A 333 -11.61 2.90 -7.33
C THR A 333 -12.91 2.87 -8.11
N ARG A 334 -13.76 1.83 -7.91
CA ARG A 334 -15.07 1.73 -8.57
C ARG A 334 -15.98 2.93 -8.31
N LYS A 335 -15.88 3.59 -7.16
CA LYS A 335 -16.66 4.79 -6.84
C LYS A 335 -16.15 6.01 -7.62
N ILE A 336 -14.86 6.10 -7.86
CA ILE A 336 -14.21 7.23 -8.52
C ILE A 336 -14.35 7.13 -10.05
N ARG A 337 -14.33 5.92 -10.60
CA ARG A 337 -14.43 5.57 -12.03
C ARG A 337 -13.27 6.08 -12.89
N VAL A 338 -12.92 7.37 -12.84
CA VAL A 338 -11.83 7.99 -13.59
C VAL A 338 -11.10 8.96 -12.67
N PHE A 339 -9.83 8.72 -12.46
CA PHE A 339 -8.98 9.60 -11.65
C PHE A 339 -8.58 10.86 -12.43
N PRO A 340 -8.44 12.01 -11.77
CA PRO A 340 -8.05 13.25 -12.44
C PRO A 340 -6.63 13.19 -13.04
N ASN A 341 -5.73 12.39 -12.45
CA ASN A 341 -4.35 12.16 -12.88
C ASN A 341 -3.78 10.90 -12.21
N ALA A 342 -2.61 10.47 -12.66
CA ALA A 342 -1.90 9.30 -12.13
C ALA A 342 -1.46 9.50 -10.66
N GLU A 343 -1.12 10.72 -10.25
CA GLU A 343 -0.71 11.04 -8.88
C GLU A 343 -1.86 10.82 -7.87
N SER A 344 -3.08 11.22 -8.24
CA SER A 344 -4.27 10.99 -7.40
C SER A 344 -4.57 9.49 -7.24
N LEU A 345 -4.36 8.70 -8.29
CA LEU A 345 -4.47 7.24 -8.24
C LEU A 345 -3.40 6.64 -7.34
N LEU A 346 -2.13 7.05 -7.53
CA LEU A 346 -1.00 6.58 -6.72
C LEU A 346 -1.18 6.93 -5.23
N ARG A 347 -1.69 8.12 -4.93
CA ARG A 347 -2.02 8.55 -3.56
C ARG A 347 -3.03 7.63 -2.90
N LEU A 348 -4.17 7.38 -3.57
CA LEU A 348 -5.20 6.49 -3.05
C LEU A 348 -4.65 5.07 -2.86
N CYS A 349 -3.98 4.52 -3.87
CA CYS A 349 -3.39 3.18 -3.78
C CYS A 349 -2.37 3.09 -2.63
N SER A 350 -1.49 4.09 -2.50
CA SER A 350 -0.48 4.12 -1.43
C SER A 350 -1.13 4.15 -0.05
N ALA A 351 -2.13 5.01 0.16
CA ALA A 351 -2.81 5.13 1.45
C ALA A 351 -3.52 3.83 1.86
N LEU A 352 -4.22 3.18 0.92
CA LEU A 352 -4.86 1.88 1.19
C LEU A 352 -3.84 0.77 1.48
N LEU A 353 -2.70 0.80 0.81
CA LEU A 353 -1.65 -0.19 1.00
C LEU A 353 -0.88 0.01 2.32
N VAL A 354 -0.74 1.25 2.80
CA VAL A 354 -0.25 1.55 4.15
C VAL A 354 -1.16 0.92 5.19
N GLU A 355 -2.48 1.17 5.12
CA GLU A 355 -3.45 0.58 6.05
C GLU A 355 -3.36 -0.96 6.07
N ILE A 356 -3.27 -1.60 4.90
CA ILE A 356 -3.15 -3.06 4.79
C ILE A 356 -1.81 -3.56 5.35
N ASP A 357 -0.71 -2.85 5.08
CA ASP A 357 0.62 -3.21 5.58
C ASP A 357 0.67 -3.11 7.11
N ASP A 358 0.15 -2.02 7.68
CA ASP A 358 0.06 -1.82 9.13
C ASP A 358 -0.77 -2.91 9.81
N ASP A 359 -1.93 -3.28 9.24
CA ASP A 359 -2.76 -4.39 9.73
C ASP A 359 -2.00 -5.72 9.71
N TRP A 360 -1.20 -5.97 8.67
CA TRP A 360 -0.40 -7.18 8.57
C TRP A 360 0.76 -7.19 9.58
N GLN A 361 1.42 -6.05 9.79
CA GLN A 361 2.49 -5.92 10.78
C GLN A 361 1.97 -6.05 12.21
N ALA A 362 0.80 -5.52 12.49
CA ALA A 362 0.14 -5.64 13.80
C ALA A 362 -0.37 -7.07 14.08
N SER A 363 -0.56 -7.90 13.05
CA SER A 363 -1.09 -9.25 13.19
C SER A 363 -0.05 -10.22 13.74
N THR A 364 -0.44 -11.01 14.75
CA THR A 364 0.35 -12.14 15.24
C THR A 364 0.31 -13.35 14.30
N ARG A 365 -0.63 -13.37 13.34
CA ARG A 365 -0.83 -14.49 12.41
C ARG A 365 0.16 -14.42 11.26
N ARG A 366 1.06 -15.39 11.18
CA ARG A 366 2.00 -15.53 10.06
C ARG A 366 1.31 -16.05 8.79
N TYR A 367 1.73 -15.54 7.64
CA TYR A 367 1.24 -16.01 6.35
C TYR A 367 1.83 -17.37 5.98
N LEU A 368 3.14 -17.55 6.17
CA LEU A 368 3.81 -18.84 6.06
C LEU A 368 4.35 -19.27 7.43
N PRO A 369 4.47 -20.58 7.72
CA PRO A 369 5.27 -21.03 8.84
C PRO A 369 6.73 -20.58 8.63
N ALA A 370 7.39 -20.13 9.70
CA ALA A 370 8.81 -19.76 9.64
C ALA A 370 9.65 -20.95 9.18
N ASN A 371 10.70 -20.71 8.39
CA ASN A 371 11.54 -21.79 7.83
C ASN A 371 12.16 -22.69 8.93
N LYS A 372 12.39 -22.19 10.14
CA LYS A 372 12.87 -22.97 11.29
C LYS A 372 11.86 -23.99 11.82
N GLU A 373 10.57 -23.82 11.56
CA GLU A 373 9.51 -24.74 12.01
C GLU A 373 9.21 -25.86 11.00
N VAL A 374 9.63 -25.71 9.74
CA VAL A 374 9.42 -26.69 8.68
C VAL A 374 10.54 -27.76 8.64
N ALA A 375 11.64 -27.51 9.32
CA ALA A 375 12.79 -28.43 9.41
C ALA A 375 12.70 -29.43 10.58
N ARG A 376 11.60 -29.46 11.33
CA ARG A 376 11.26 -30.44 12.36
C ARG A 376 10.12 -31.34 11.87
#